data_27153b22bb0bbc156c5410e482a6aa71
#
_entry.id   27153b22bb0bbc156c5410e482a6aa71
#
_cell.length_a   1.000
_cell.length_b   1.000
_cell.length_c   1.000
_cell.angle_alpha   90.00
_cell.angle_beta   90.00
_cell.angle_gamma   90.00
#
_symmetry.space_group_name_H-M   'P 1'
#
loop_
_entity.id
_entity.type
_entity.pdbx_description
1 polymer ?
#
loop_
_entity_poly.entity_id
_entity_poly.type
_entity_poly.pdbx_seq_one_letter_code
_entity_poly.pdbx_strand_id
1 'polypeptide(L)'
;SEFLERGFLVFGSIRDKKMSAPLRKKYGKNFIPLVFDVTNYVQISKAYKKVKSILNGANLGILINNAGIAQLGPVEHISSQEFDLHLKTMVVGTFNCVQIFLPLLSAKNRFSPGKIINISSGGGSIGQPFMASYCSSKHALEGFSESLRRELLIHDIKVIIIAPRAFKTAIWD
;
A
#
# COMPACT_ATOMS: atom_id res chain seq x y z
N SER A 1 13.38 -3.34 10.18
CA SER A 1 13.13 -3.12 8.76
C SER A 1 14.17 -2.16 8.21
N GLU A 2 14.65 -2.45 7.04
CA GLU A 2 15.80 -1.79 6.42
C GLU A 2 15.69 -0.25 6.34
N PHE A 3 14.51 0.30 6.05
CA PHE A 3 14.32 1.75 6.06
C PHE A 3 14.61 2.39 7.41
N LEU A 4 14.20 1.75 8.50
CA LEU A 4 14.46 2.24 9.87
C LEU A 4 15.94 2.14 10.24
N GLU A 5 16.60 1.06 9.83
CA GLU A 5 18.04 0.85 10.02
C GLU A 5 18.87 1.88 9.25
N ARG A 6 18.37 2.33 8.10
CA ARG A 6 18.94 3.43 7.32
C ARG A 6 18.57 4.83 7.82
N GLY A 7 17.87 4.94 8.96
CA GLY A 7 17.55 6.21 9.60
C GLY A 7 16.33 6.95 9.05
N PHE A 8 15.54 6.31 8.16
CA PHE A 8 14.31 6.93 7.67
C PHE A 8 13.23 7.02 8.75
N LEU A 9 12.43 8.08 8.68
CA LEU A 9 11.16 8.16 9.40
C LEU A 9 10.13 7.31 8.65
N VAL A 10 9.57 6.30 9.32
CA VAL A 10 8.64 5.35 8.71
C VAL A 10 7.26 5.45 9.35
N PHE A 11 6.26 5.75 8.54
CA PHE A 11 4.86 5.66 8.90
C PHE A 11 4.34 4.28 8.49
N GLY A 12 4.03 3.43 9.48
CA GLY A 12 3.57 2.07 9.20
C GLY A 12 2.09 1.89 9.52
N SER A 13 1.28 1.48 8.53
CA SER A 13 -0.12 1.14 8.77
C SER A 13 -0.27 -0.17 9.53
N ILE A 14 -1.15 -0.18 10.52
CA ILE A 14 -1.55 -1.34 11.31
C ILE A 14 -3.07 -1.34 11.49
N ARG A 15 -3.68 -2.51 11.49
CA ARG A 15 -5.15 -2.64 11.69
C ARG A 15 -5.51 -2.64 13.17
N ASP A 16 -4.70 -3.27 14.02
CA ASP A 16 -4.94 -3.34 15.46
C ASP A 16 -4.06 -2.33 16.22
N LYS A 17 -4.72 -1.43 16.96
CA LYS A 17 -4.06 -0.45 17.82
C LYS A 17 -3.15 -1.10 18.88
N LYS A 18 -3.45 -2.31 19.34
CA LYS A 18 -2.64 -3.06 20.30
C LYS A 18 -1.22 -3.31 19.79
N MET A 19 -1.03 -3.40 18.46
CA MET A 19 0.29 -3.56 17.85
C MET A 19 1.17 -2.31 17.89
N SER A 20 0.61 -1.14 18.22
CA SER A 20 1.36 0.13 18.23
C SER A 20 2.51 0.14 19.23
N ALA A 21 2.27 -0.27 20.47
CA ALA A 21 3.28 -0.24 21.54
C ALA A 21 4.41 -1.27 21.30
N PRO A 22 4.13 -2.55 20.97
CA PRO A 22 5.18 -3.52 20.64
C PRO A 22 6.06 -3.08 19.47
N LEU A 23 5.46 -2.53 18.42
CA LEU A 23 6.20 -2.08 17.24
C LEU A 23 7.07 -0.84 17.55
N ARG A 24 6.55 0.11 18.33
CA ARG A 24 7.36 1.24 18.80
C ARG A 24 8.53 0.81 19.68
N LYS A 25 8.31 -0.16 20.58
CA LYS A 25 9.38 -0.73 21.39
C LYS A 25 10.45 -1.38 20.51
N LYS A 26 10.04 -2.12 19.47
CA LYS A 26 10.93 -2.82 18.55
C LYS A 26 11.73 -1.87 17.65
N TYR A 27 11.08 -0.82 17.10
CA TYR A 27 11.63 0.01 16.02
C TYR A 27 11.99 1.43 16.44
N GLY A 28 11.73 1.83 17.69
CA GLY A 28 12.13 3.12 18.23
C GLY A 28 11.30 4.30 17.74
N LYS A 29 11.83 5.51 17.96
CA LYS A 29 11.14 6.79 17.70
C LYS A 29 10.90 7.08 16.20
N ASN A 30 11.68 6.48 15.34
CA ASN A 30 11.56 6.69 13.89
C ASN A 30 10.43 5.86 13.27
N PHE A 31 9.79 4.97 14.04
CA PHE A 31 8.60 4.24 13.60
C PHE A 31 7.33 4.88 14.18
N ILE A 32 6.45 5.35 13.30
CA ILE A 32 5.19 5.97 13.67
C ILE A 32 4.03 5.08 13.19
N PRO A 33 3.37 4.35 14.10
CA PRO A 33 2.22 3.55 13.74
C PRO A 33 1.02 4.42 13.37
N LEU A 34 0.38 4.07 12.28
CA LEU A 34 -0.88 4.63 11.80
C LEU A 34 -1.94 3.53 11.87
N VAL A 35 -2.98 3.73 12.66
CA VAL A 35 -4.06 2.74 12.80
C VAL A 35 -5.12 3.02 11.76
N PHE A 36 -5.17 2.21 10.70
CA PHE A 36 -6.23 2.24 9.69
C PHE A 36 -6.28 0.96 8.88
N ASP A 37 -7.48 0.66 8.37
CA ASP A 37 -7.71 -0.31 7.31
C ASP A 37 -7.75 0.42 5.96
N VAL A 38 -7.10 -0.13 4.94
CA VAL A 38 -7.05 0.47 3.59
C VAL A 38 -8.42 0.49 2.91
N THR A 39 -9.37 -0.32 3.37
CA THR A 39 -10.75 -0.31 2.89
C THR A 39 -11.58 0.82 3.50
N ASN A 40 -11.07 1.54 4.50
CA ASN A 40 -11.76 2.61 5.21
C ASN A 40 -11.20 4.00 4.89
N TYR A 41 -11.84 4.69 3.95
CA TYR A 41 -11.45 6.01 3.48
C TYR A 41 -11.30 7.06 4.61
N VAL A 42 -12.22 7.04 5.59
CA VAL A 42 -12.20 8.00 6.71
C VAL A 42 -10.96 7.77 7.60
N GLN A 43 -10.59 6.51 7.84
CA GLN A 43 -9.40 6.19 8.62
C GLN A 43 -8.12 6.60 7.87
N ILE A 44 -8.04 6.38 6.56
CA ILE A 44 -6.91 6.83 5.73
C ILE A 44 -6.79 8.35 5.80
N SER A 45 -7.91 9.10 5.70
CA SER A 45 -7.92 10.56 5.79
C SER A 45 -7.44 11.07 7.15
N LYS A 46 -7.78 10.38 8.25
CA LYS A 46 -7.25 10.70 9.59
C LYS A 46 -5.73 10.45 9.66
N ALA A 47 -5.26 9.35 9.08
CA ALA A 47 -3.84 9.02 8.99
C ALA A 47 -3.07 10.08 8.18
N TYR A 48 -3.60 10.52 7.05
CA TYR A 48 -3.04 11.62 6.24
C TYR A 48 -2.84 12.89 7.06
N LYS A 49 -3.86 13.34 7.82
CA LYS A 49 -3.76 14.54 8.66
C LYS A 49 -2.60 14.42 9.66
N LYS A 50 -2.44 13.25 10.28
CA LYS A 50 -1.33 12.98 11.22
C LYS A 50 0.03 13.01 10.51
N VAL A 51 0.15 12.37 9.35
CA VAL A 51 1.40 12.38 8.55
C VAL A 51 1.76 13.79 8.14
N LYS A 52 0.79 14.55 7.59
CA LYS A 52 0.97 15.95 7.19
C LYS A 52 1.47 16.83 8.32
N SER A 53 0.89 16.69 9.52
CA SER A 53 1.31 17.43 10.73
C SER A 53 2.75 17.10 11.13
N ILE A 54 3.15 15.82 11.08
CA ILE A 54 4.51 15.41 11.47
C ILE A 54 5.55 15.83 10.42
N LEU A 55 5.21 15.76 9.14
CA LEU A 55 6.09 16.22 8.05
C LEU A 55 6.34 17.73 8.07
N ASN A 56 5.45 18.51 8.67
CA ASN A 56 5.58 19.96 8.86
C ASN A 56 6.11 20.71 7.62
N GLY A 57 5.49 20.46 6.48
CA GLY A 57 5.86 21.09 5.19
C GLY A 57 6.87 20.30 4.36
N ALA A 58 7.52 19.26 4.90
CA ALA A 58 8.33 18.34 4.11
C ALA A 58 7.47 17.40 3.25
N ASN A 59 8.08 16.79 2.23
CA ASN A 59 7.43 15.82 1.38
C ASN A 59 7.48 14.41 1.98
N LEU A 60 6.48 13.60 1.64
CA LEU A 60 6.56 12.16 1.78
C LEU A 60 7.44 11.62 0.66
N GLY A 61 8.58 11.01 1.00
CA GLY A 61 9.53 10.53 -0.01
C GLY A 61 9.04 9.29 -0.76
N ILE A 62 8.33 8.39 -0.08
CA ILE A 62 7.83 7.14 -0.68
C ILE A 62 6.48 6.76 -0.06
N LEU A 63 5.52 6.41 -0.91
CA LEU A 63 4.29 5.71 -0.53
C LEU A 63 4.38 4.26 -1.00
N ILE A 64 4.33 3.29 -0.07
CA ILE A 64 4.35 1.87 -0.40
C ILE A 64 2.97 1.26 -0.14
N ASN A 65 2.29 0.83 -1.18
CA ASN A 65 1.04 0.12 -1.11
C ASN A 65 1.33 -1.39 -1.11
N ASN A 66 1.33 -1.97 0.08
CA ASN A 66 1.66 -3.39 0.32
C ASN A 66 0.50 -4.18 0.92
N ALA A 67 -0.58 -3.53 1.34
CA ALA A 67 -1.73 -4.22 1.93
C ALA A 67 -2.31 -5.23 0.95
N GLY A 68 -2.48 -6.46 1.40
CA GLY A 68 -3.00 -7.55 0.59
C GLY A 68 -3.54 -8.68 1.44
N ILE A 69 -4.36 -9.50 0.81
CA ILE A 69 -4.92 -10.74 1.35
C ILE A 69 -4.81 -11.81 0.27
N ALA A 70 -4.77 -13.06 0.66
CA ALA A 70 -4.81 -14.20 -0.25
C ALA A 70 -5.72 -15.27 0.35
N GLN A 71 -6.92 -15.40 -0.17
CA GLN A 71 -7.80 -16.51 0.06
C GLN A 71 -7.83 -17.35 -1.21
N LEU A 72 -7.51 -18.62 -1.09
CA LEU A 72 -7.35 -19.55 -2.19
C LEU A 72 -8.48 -20.56 -2.17
N GLY A 73 -8.93 -20.98 -3.32
CA GLY A 73 -9.93 -22.02 -3.45
C GLY A 73 -10.51 -22.13 -4.86
N PRO A 74 -11.21 -23.26 -5.14
CA PRO A 74 -12.00 -23.41 -6.37
C PRO A 74 -13.02 -22.27 -6.50
N VAL A 75 -13.23 -21.75 -7.70
CA VAL A 75 -14.13 -20.63 -7.95
C VAL A 75 -15.55 -20.88 -7.47
N GLU A 76 -16.01 -22.12 -7.51
CA GLU A 76 -17.34 -22.57 -7.04
C GLU A 76 -17.52 -22.42 -5.52
N HIS A 77 -16.45 -22.29 -4.76
CA HIS A 77 -16.46 -22.12 -3.30
C HIS A 77 -16.07 -20.70 -2.84
N ILE A 78 -15.72 -19.82 -3.78
CA ILE A 78 -15.41 -18.42 -3.46
C ILE A 78 -16.71 -17.63 -3.52
N SER A 79 -17.11 -17.03 -2.40
CA SER A 79 -18.26 -16.13 -2.37
C SER A 79 -17.98 -14.80 -3.08
N SER A 80 -19.03 -14.13 -3.56
CA SER A 80 -18.91 -12.77 -4.12
C SER A 80 -18.31 -11.79 -3.11
N GLN A 81 -18.61 -11.97 -1.82
CA GLN A 81 -18.08 -11.14 -0.74
C GLN A 81 -16.56 -11.29 -0.58
N GLU A 82 -16.05 -12.51 -0.70
CA GLU A 82 -14.60 -12.78 -0.66
C GLU A 82 -13.90 -12.21 -1.89
N PHE A 83 -14.48 -12.37 -3.07
CA PHE A 83 -13.96 -11.77 -4.30
C PHE A 83 -13.93 -10.22 -4.19
N ASP A 84 -15.02 -9.60 -3.74
CA ASP A 84 -15.10 -8.17 -3.50
C ASP A 84 -14.08 -7.69 -2.47
N LEU A 85 -13.85 -8.46 -1.40
CA LEU A 85 -12.88 -8.10 -0.37
C LEU A 85 -11.45 -8.02 -0.93
N HIS A 86 -11.08 -8.91 -1.85
CA HIS A 86 -9.79 -8.86 -2.55
C HIS A 86 -9.66 -7.57 -3.36
N LEU A 87 -10.65 -7.24 -4.19
CA LEU A 87 -10.67 -6.01 -4.97
C LEU A 87 -10.67 -4.77 -4.07
N LYS A 88 -11.51 -4.74 -3.05
CA LYS A 88 -11.58 -3.62 -2.09
C LYS A 88 -10.25 -3.40 -1.37
N THR A 89 -9.57 -4.46 -0.97
CA THR A 89 -8.30 -4.34 -0.24
C THR A 89 -7.17 -3.94 -1.16
N MET A 90 -6.95 -4.66 -2.26
CA MET A 90 -5.74 -4.52 -3.07
C MET A 90 -5.84 -3.46 -4.16
N VAL A 91 -7.04 -3.18 -4.65
CA VAL A 91 -7.25 -2.20 -5.74
C VAL A 91 -7.81 -0.89 -5.17
N VAL A 92 -9.02 -0.93 -4.62
CA VAL A 92 -9.69 0.27 -4.10
C VAL A 92 -8.92 0.88 -2.92
N GLY A 93 -8.39 0.03 -2.03
CA GLY A 93 -7.56 0.46 -0.91
C GLY A 93 -6.28 1.17 -1.38
N THR A 94 -5.62 0.63 -2.40
CA THR A 94 -4.45 1.27 -3.02
C THR A 94 -4.83 2.60 -3.67
N PHE A 95 -5.91 2.63 -4.45
CA PHE A 95 -6.44 3.86 -5.05
C PHE A 95 -6.70 4.94 -3.99
N ASN A 96 -7.40 4.61 -2.92
CA ASN A 96 -7.71 5.53 -1.83
C ASN A 96 -6.43 6.08 -1.16
N CYS A 97 -5.45 5.22 -0.90
CA CYS A 97 -4.17 5.64 -0.35
C CYS A 97 -3.43 6.60 -1.31
N VAL A 98 -3.36 6.26 -2.59
CA VAL A 98 -2.74 7.14 -3.59
C VAL A 98 -3.45 8.47 -3.64
N GLN A 99 -4.78 8.49 -3.81
CA GLN A 99 -5.57 9.72 -3.91
C GLN A 99 -5.36 10.64 -2.71
N ILE A 100 -5.40 10.09 -1.50
CA ILE A 100 -5.31 10.87 -0.27
C ILE A 100 -3.88 11.35 -0.01
N PHE A 101 -2.85 10.50 -0.25
CA PHE A 101 -1.46 10.86 0.04
C PHE A 101 -0.74 11.59 -1.09
N LEU A 102 -1.28 11.60 -2.31
CA LEU A 102 -0.68 12.24 -3.48
C LEU A 102 -0.23 13.70 -3.21
N PRO A 103 -1.01 14.56 -2.50
CA PRO A 103 -0.56 15.92 -2.20
C PRO A 103 0.70 16.02 -1.34
N LEU A 104 1.09 14.95 -0.63
CA LEU A 104 2.33 14.91 0.14
C LEU A 104 3.52 14.39 -0.67
N LEU A 105 3.28 13.79 -1.85
CA LEU A 105 4.32 13.30 -2.75
C LEU A 105 4.74 14.34 -3.78
N SER A 106 3.88 15.35 -4.04
CA SER A 106 4.17 16.39 -5.03
C SER A 106 5.35 17.26 -4.59
N ALA A 107 6.17 17.69 -5.55
CA ALA A 107 7.27 18.62 -5.29
C ALA A 107 6.75 19.89 -4.62
N LYS A 108 7.40 20.26 -3.52
CA LYS A 108 7.11 21.50 -2.78
C LYS A 108 8.43 22.17 -2.41
N ASN A 109 8.55 23.44 -2.76
CA ASN A 109 9.77 24.21 -2.48
C ASN A 109 11.02 23.51 -3.04
N ARG A 110 11.98 23.17 -2.15
CA ARG A 110 13.26 22.53 -2.46
C ARG A 110 13.23 20.99 -2.41
N PHE A 111 12.07 20.40 -2.09
CA PHE A 111 11.98 18.94 -1.96
C PHE A 111 11.65 18.30 -3.31
N SER A 112 12.38 17.26 -3.66
CA SER A 112 12.09 16.44 -4.83
C SER A 112 10.75 15.71 -4.69
N PRO A 113 10.05 15.41 -5.81
CA PRO A 113 8.84 14.60 -5.78
C PRO A 113 9.08 13.23 -5.13
N GLY A 114 8.07 12.72 -4.43
CA GLY A 114 8.10 11.37 -3.89
C GLY A 114 7.93 10.29 -4.94
N LYS A 115 7.84 9.05 -4.49
CA LYS A 115 7.61 7.87 -5.33
C LYS A 115 6.45 7.05 -4.80
N ILE A 116 5.76 6.35 -5.69
CA ILE A 116 4.74 5.36 -5.34
C ILE A 116 5.28 3.98 -5.68
N ILE A 117 5.19 3.04 -4.73
CA ILE A 117 5.57 1.65 -4.93
C ILE A 117 4.33 0.79 -4.67
N ASN A 118 3.85 0.10 -5.70
CA ASN A 118 2.73 -0.83 -5.59
C ASN A 118 3.26 -2.27 -5.60
N ILE A 119 2.94 -3.03 -4.56
CA ILE A 119 3.37 -4.43 -4.46
C ILE A 119 2.34 -5.31 -5.17
N SER A 120 2.71 -5.73 -6.36
CA SER A 120 1.97 -6.72 -7.15
C SER A 120 2.40 -8.15 -6.81
N SER A 121 2.37 -9.03 -7.76
CA SER A 121 2.75 -10.44 -7.66
C SER A 121 2.96 -11.02 -9.07
N GLY A 122 3.59 -12.18 -9.18
CA GLY A 122 3.51 -12.98 -10.40
C GLY A 122 2.06 -13.30 -10.83
N GLY A 123 1.13 -13.34 -9.86
CA GLY A 123 -0.31 -13.44 -10.12
C GLY A 123 -0.94 -12.20 -10.76
N GLY A 124 -0.21 -11.10 -10.92
CA GLY A 124 -0.63 -9.93 -11.67
C GLY A 124 -0.41 -10.03 -13.18
N SER A 125 0.40 -10.98 -13.62
CA SER A 125 0.71 -11.21 -15.04
C SER A 125 0.17 -12.55 -15.56
N ILE A 126 -0.05 -13.53 -14.67
CA ILE A 126 -0.50 -14.87 -15.04
C ILE A 126 -1.59 -15.32 -14.06
N GLY A 127 -2.74 -15.77 -14.60
CA GLY A 127 -3.80 -16.42 -13.83
C GLY A 127 -3.35 -17.81 -13.36
N GLN A 128 -3.59 -18.13 -12.10
CA GLN A 128 -3.27 -19.44 -11.53
C GLN A 128 -4.54 -20.13 -11.04
N PRO A 129 -4.64 -21.48 -11.15
CA PRO A 129 -5.74 -22.22 -10.58
C PRO A 129 -5.92 -21.93 -9.09
N PHE A 130 -7.15 -21.87 -8.64
CA PHE A 130 -7.54 -21.61 -7.24
C PHE A 130 -7.18 -20.22 -6.70
N MET A 131 -6.75 -19.29 -7.57
CA MET A 131 -6.33 -17.93 -7.21
C MET A 131 -7.14 -16.84 -7.96
N ALA A 132 -8.35 -17.14 -8.37
CA ALA A 132 -9.14 -16.23 -9.24
C ALA A 132 -9.28 -14.83 -8.67
N SER A 133 -9.74 -14.66 -7.43
CA SER A 133 -9.91 -13.36 -6.78
C SER A 133 -8.60 -12.61 -6.57
N TYR A 134 -7.55 -13.35 -6.18
CA TYR A 134 -6.21 -12.79 -5.98
C TYR A 134 -5.60 -12.32 -7.30
N CYS A 135 -5.56 -13.19 -8.32
CA CYS A 135 -4.98 -12.85 -9.63
C CYS A 135 -5.74 -11.71 -10.30
N SER A 136 -7.09 -11.72 -10.26
CA SER A 136 -7.90 -10.60 -10.78
C SER A 136 -7.54 -9.27 -10.12
N SER A 137 -7.37 -9.26 -8.81
CA SER A 137 -7.00 -8.06 -8.07
C SER A 137 -5.59 -7.58 -8.41
N LYS A 138 -4.64 -8.50 -8.59
CA LYS A 138 -3.25 -8.14 -8.95
C LYS A 138 -3.14 -7.65 -10.40
N HIS A 139 -3.88 -8.24 -11.36
CA HIS A 139 -3.98 -7.70 -12.72
C HIS A 139 -4.59 -6.30 -12.73
N ALA A 140 -5.68 -6.09 -11.98
CA ALA A 140 -6.28 -4.77 -11.86
C ALA A 140 -5.33 -3.74 -11.22
N LEU A 141 -4.55 -4.14 -10.22
CA LEU A 141 -3.53 -3.29 -9.60
C LEU A 141 -2.42 -2.91 -10.58
N GLU A 142 -2.00 -3.80 -11.44
CA GLU A 142 -0.98 -3.51 -12.48
C GLU A 142 -1.51 -2.53 -13.51
N GLY A 143 -2.72 -2.76 -14.05
CA GLY A 143 -3.37 -1.83 -14.98
C GLY A 143 -3.57 -0.43 -14.38
N PHE A 144 -4.04 -0.36 -13.12
CA PHE A 144 -4.13 0.90 -12.36
C PHE A 144 -2.75 1.58 -12.25
N SER A 145 -1.73 0.81 -11.88
CA SER A 145 -0.38 1.36 -11.69
C SER A 145 0.24 1.88 -12.98
N GLU A 146 -0.02 1.22 -14.10
CA GLU A 146 0.46 1.63 -15.41
C GLU A 146 -0.20 2.94 -15.87
N SER A 147 -1.52 3.07 -15.71
CA SER A 147 -2.25 4.31 -15.97
C SER A 147 -1.72 5.45 -15.09
N LEU A 148 -1.65 5.21 -13.79
CA LEU A 148 -1.16 6.18 -12.82
C LEU A 148 0.27 6.65 -13.13
N ARG A 149 1.14 5.76 -13.60
CA ARG A 149 2.51 6.11 -14.01
C ARG A 149 2.52 7.15 -15.13
N ARG A 150 1.64 7.02 -16.11
CA ARG A 150 1.53 7.96 -17.24
C ARG A 150 0.93 9.29 -16.80
N GLU A 151 -0.10 9.26 -15.96
CA GLU A 151 -0.73 10.47 -15.41
C GLU A 151 0.23 11.31 -14.58
N LEU A 152 1.07 10.67 -13.77
CA LEU A 152 1.97 11.34 -12.83
C LEU A 152 3.32 11.77 -13.44
N LEU A 153 3.58 11.48 -14.71
CA LEU A 153 4.78 11.96 -15.42
C LEU A 153 4.92 13.49 -15.38
N ILE A 154 3.81 14.21 -15.54
CA ILE A 154 3.80 15.69 -15.49
C ILE A 154 4.18 16.25 -14.11
N HIS A 155 4.13 15.44 -13.06
CA HIS A 155 4.50 15.79 -11.69
C HIS A 155 5.85 15.21 -11.26
N ASP A 156 6.56 14.52 -12.17
CA ASP A 156 7.80 13.78 -11.92
C ASP A 156 7.70 12.78 -10.75
N ILE A 157 6.49 12.30 -10.45
CA ILE A 157 6.23 11.27 -9.44
C ILE A 157 6.36 9.89 -10.09
N LYS A 158 7.39 9.13 -9.70
CA LYS A 158 7.62 7.80 -10.24
C LYS A 158 6.70 6.77 -9.59
N VAL A 159 6.01 5.98 -10.42
CA VAL A 159 5.22 4.82 -10.00
C VAL A 159 5.97 3.54 -10.35
N ILE A 160 6.25 2.72 -9.34
CA ILE A 160 7.04 1.49 -9.45
C ILE A 160 6.15 0.32 -9.06
N ILE A 161 6.11 -0.70 -9.90
CA ILE A 161 5.48 -1.98 -9.58
C ILE A 161 6.56 -2.95 -9.17
N ILE A 162 6.39 -3.61 -8.03
CA ILE A 162 7.22 -4.74 -7.61
C ILE A 162 6.34 -5.97 -7.65
N ALA A 163 6.66 -6.90 -8.54
CA ALA A 163 5.93 -8.15 -8.76
C ALA A 163 6.75 -9.36 -8.26
N PRO A 164 6.80 -9.61 -6.95
CA PRO A 164 7.56 -10.71 -6.40
C PRO A 164 6.92 -12.05 -6.79
N ARG A 165 7.76 -13.09 -6.86
CA ARG A 165 7.30 -14.48 -6.84
C ARG A 165 6.92 -14.86 -5.40
N ALA A 166 6.56 -16.11 -5.16
CA ALA A 166 6.18 -16.56 -3.83
C ALA A 166 7.31 -16.36 -2.80
N PHE A 167 6.98 -15.67 -1.72
CA PHE A 167 7.84 -15.52 -0.55
C PHE A 167 7.16 -16.17 0.66
N LYS A 168 7.96 -16.66 1.59
CA LYS A 168 7.45 -17.15 2.87
C LYS A 168 7.03 -15.94 3.73
N THR A 169 5.75 -15.68 3.79
CA THR A 169 5.13 -14.59 4.58
C THR A 169 3.81 -15.06 5.16
N ALA A 170 3.32 -14.37 6.18
CA ALA A 170 2.02 -14.63 6.81
C ALA A 170 0.80 -14.36 5.89
N ILE A 171 0.98 -14.03 4.63
CA ILE A 171 -0.14 -13.87 3.69
C ILE A 171 -0.79 -15.21 3.32
N TRP A 172 -0.06 -16.31 3.56
CA TRP A 172 -0.49 -17.67 3.26
C TRP A 172 -1.01 -18.44 4.49
N ASP A 173 -0.93 -17.84 5.68
CA ASP A 173 -1.45 -18.37 6.95
C ASP A 173 -2.92 -17.92 7.13
#